data_ecac93c909633630724a9f648e9e6a65
#
_entry.id   ecac93c909633630724a9f648e9e6a65
#
_cell.length_a   1.000
_cell.length_b   1.000
_cell.length_c   1.000
_cell.angle_alpha   90.00
_cell.angle_beta   90.00
_cell.angle_gamma   90.00
#
_symmetry.space_group_name_H-M   'P 1'
#
loop_
_entity.id
_entity.type
_entity.pdbx_description
1 polymer ?
#
loop_
_entity_poly.entity_id
_entity_poly.type
_entity_poly.pdbx_seq_one_letter_code
_entity_poly.pdbx_strand_id
1 'polypeptide(L)'
;MTYLAAAIQMSSGPDKAANLEKAERLIRLAAARGARMVALPEVFNWRGKRAEEPAAAESLEGETLTLMGRLARELEINLLAGSITEHAPGQAKRYNTSVLFGPDGRSLAAYH
;
A
#
# COMPACT_ATOMS: atom_id res chain seq x y z
N MET A 1 -25.64 2.99 -10.78
CA MET A 1 -24.68 1.89 -10.80
C MET A 1 -23.97 1.80 -9.45
N THR A 2 -23.85 0.61 -8.92
CA THR A 2 -23.15 0.37 -7.66
C THR A 2 -21.97 -0.57 -7.88
N TYR A 3 -20.97 -0.44 -7.05
CA TYR A 3 -19.86 -1.39 -7.04
C TYR A 3 -19.38 -1.59 -5.61
N LEU A 4 -18.72 -2.70 -5.39
CA LEU A 4 -18.20 -3.08 -4.09
C LEU A 4 -16.87 -2.36 -3.81
N ALA A 5 -16.76 -1.82 -2.61
CA ALA A 5 -15.51 -1.31 -2.10
C ALA A 5 -15.13 -2.10 -0.85
N ALA A 6 -13.85 -2.34 -0.66
CA ALA A 6 -13.34 -3.07 0.50
C ALA A 6 -12.33 -2.22 1.26
N ALA A 7 -12.47 -2.17 2.57
CA ALA A 7 -11.49 -1.62 3.46
C ALA A 7 -10.81 -2.78 4.18
N ILE A 8 -9.49 -2.89 4.02
CA ILE A 8 -8.72 -3.95 4.65
C ILE A 8 -8.29 -3.49 6.03
N GLN A 9 -8.52 -4.34 7.00
CA GLN A 9 -8.00 -4.16 8.35
C GLN A 9 -6.97 -5.26 8.60
N MET A 10 -5.77 -4.87 8.99
CA MET A 10 -4.70 -5.81 9.25
C MET A 10 -3.76 -5.28 10.32
N SER A 11 -3.11 -6.18 11.02
CA SER A 11 -2.10 -5.86 12.00
C SER A 11 -0.73 -6.05 11.34
N SER A 12 0.07 -5.00 11.32
CA SER A 12 1.40 -5.03 10.73
C SER A 12 2.46 -5.02 11.82
N GLY A 13 3.55 -5.75 11.58
CA GLY A 13 4.67 -5.85 12.49
C GLY A 13 5.98 -5.45 11.82
N PRO A 14 7.12 -5.80 12.42
CA PRO A 14 8.43 -5.41 11.91
C PRO A 14 8.95 -6.27 10.74
N ASP A 15 8.21 -7.31 10.35
CA ASP A 15 8.56 -8.14 9.21
C ASP A 15 7.80 -7.64 7.97
N LYS A 16 8.47 -6.82 7.18
CA LYS A 16 7.85 -6.22 6.00
C LYS A 16 7.38 -7.27 4.98
N ALA A 17 8.19 -8.30 4.74
CA ALA A 17 7.82 -9.35 3.79
C ALA A 17 6.53 -10.05 4.22
N ALA A 18 6.38 -10.34 5.51
CA ALA A 18 5.16 -10.96 6.03
C ALA A 18 3.96 -10.02 5.91
N ASN A 19 4.15 -8.73 6.15
CA ASN A 19 3.09 -7.74 6.00
C ASN A 19 2.63 -7.62 4.56
N LEU A 20 3.56 -7.58 3.61
CA LEU A 20 3.23 -7.48 2.19
C LEU A 20 2.53 -8.74 1.68
N GLU A 21 2.95 -9.91 2.14
CA GLU A 21 2.28 -11.16 1.78
C GLU A 21 0.84 -11.18 2.30
N LYS A 22 0.62 -10.74 3.52
CA LYS A 22 -0.72 -10.63 4.10
C LYS A 22 -1.57 -9.62 3.32
N ALA A 23 -1.00 -8.46 3.01
CA ALA A 23 -1.70 -7.42 2.25
C ALA A 23 -2.12 -7.95 0.88
N GLU A 24 -1.21 -8.60 0.17
CA GLU A 24 -1.51 -9.17 -1.14
C GLU A 24 -2.64 -10.19 -1.07
N ARG A 25 -2.60 -11.09 -0.09
CA ARG A 25 -3.65 -12.09 0.09
C ARG A 25 -5.01 -11.46 0.32
N LEU A 26 -5.07 -10.43 1.16
CA LEU A 26 -6.33 -9.74 1.47
C LEU A 26 -6.85 -8.94 0.28
N ILE A 27 -5.96 -8.30 -0.48
CA ILE A 27 -6.32 -7.58 -1.70
C ILE A 27 -6.91 -8.55 -2.73
N ARG A 28 -6.27 -9.69 -2.95
CA ARG A 28 -6.76 -10.69 -3.89
C ARG A 28 -8.11 -11.25 -3.45
N LEU A 29 -8.30 -11.46 -2.16
CA LEU A 29 -9.58 -11.93 -1.63
C LEU A 29 -10.69 -10.90 -1.87
N ALA A 30 -10.41 -9.62 -1.62
CA ALA A 30 -11.36 -8.55 -1.86
C ALA A 30 -11.75 -8.47 -3.33
N ALA A 31 -10.77 -8.54 -4.23
CA ALA A 31 -11.02 -8.51 -5.67
C ALA A 31 -11.83 -9.73 -6.12
N ALA A 32 -11.54 -10.92 -5.57
CA ALA A 32 -12.27 -12.13 -5.89
C ALA A 32 -13.74 -12.05 -5.46
N ARG A 33 -14.03 -11.25 -4.44
CA ARG A 33 -15.41 -11.00 -3.98
C ARG A 33 -16.10 -9.87 -4.74
N GLY A 34 -15.44 -9.31 -5.74
CA GLY A 34 -16.03 -8.30 -6.62
C GLY A 34 -15.69 -6.86 -6.26
N ALA A 35 -14.80 -6.62 -5.30
CA ALA A 35 -14.43 -5.25 -4.96
C ALA A 35 -13.68 -4.60 -6.12
N ARG A 36 -14.06 -3.36 -6.45
CA ARG A 36 -13.40 -2.55 -7.47
C ARG A 36 -12.54 -1.44 -6.88
N MET A 37 -12.76 -1.14 -5.62
CA MET A 37 -11.95 -0.20 -4.84
C MET A 37 -11.52 -0.93 -3.58
N VAL A 38 -10.21 -0.96 -3.33
CA VAL A 38 -9.64 -1.60 -2.13
C VAL A 38 -8.73 -0.60 -1.44
N ALA A 39 -8.92 -0.42 -0.15
CA ALA A 39 -8.11 0.49 0.65
C ALA A 39 -7.37 -0.27 1.74
N LEU A 40 -6.08 -0.02 1.86
CA LEU A 40 -5.22 -0.54 2.91
C LEU A 40 -5.06 0.50 4.03
N PRO A 41 -4.81 0.04 5.27
CA PRO A 41 -4.72 0.96 6.41
C PRO A 41 -3.40 1.71 6.47
N GLU A 42 -3.31 2.64 7.42
CA GLU A 42 -2.12 3.45 7.65
C GLU A 42 -0.91 2.57 8.02
N VAL A 43 0.23 2.86 7.42
CA VAL A 43 1.53 2.17 7.61
C VAL A 43 1.39 0.65 7.58
N PHE A 44 0.69 0.16 6.57
CA PHE A 44 0.37 -1.27 6.47
C PHE A 44 1.58 -2.15 6.18
N ASN A 45 2.62 -1.59 5.58
CA ASN A 45 3.77 -2.36 5.13
C ASN A 45 4.80 -2.64 6.23
N TRP A 46 4.84 -1.78 7.28
CA TRP A 46 5.82 -1.97 8.33
C TRP A 46 5.47 -1.19 9.58
N ARG A 47 5.54 -1.84 10.73
CA ARG A 47 5.46 -1.21 12.05
C ARG A 47 6.46 -1.90 12.96
N GLY A 48 7.25 -1.11 13.67
CA GLY A 48 8.25 -1.64 14.56
C GLY A 48 8.84 -0.56 15.44
N LYS A 49 10.03 -0.80 15.94
CA LYS A 49 10.71 0.16 16.80
C LYS A 49 11.10 1.39 16.02
N ARG A 50 10.95 2.56 16.64
CA ARG A 50 11.24 3.84 16.01
C ARG A 50 12.67 3.92 15.47
N ALA A 51 13.63 3.32 16.16
CA ALA A 51 15.03 3.31 15.72
C ALA A 51 15.23 2.55 14.40
N GLU A 52 14.35 1.62 14.06
CA GLU A 52 14.44 0.81 12.84
C GLU A 52 13.64 1.40 11.68
N GLU A 53 12.82 2.43 11.94
CA GLU A 53 11.99 3.04 10.93
C GLU A 53 12.76 3.60 9.72
N PRO A 54 13.91 4.27 9.90
CA PRO A 54 14.66 4.78 8.75
C PRO A 54 15.04 3.71 7.74
N ALA A 55 15.40 2.51 8.21
CA ALA A 55 15.76 1.40 7.34
C ALA A 55 14.54 0.80 6.63
N ALA A 56 13.36 0.93 7.24
CA ALA A 56 12.12 0.39 6.68
C ALA A 56 11.42 1.37 5.73
N ALA A 57 11.75 2.65 5.78
CA ALA A 57 11.16 3.66 4.91
C ALA A 57 11.54 3.40 3.46
N GLU A 58 10.62 3.70 2.54
CA GLU A 58 10.81 3.44 1.11
C GLU A 58 10.58 4.70 0.29
N SER A 59 11.19 4.75 -0.89
CA SER A 59 10.82 5.75 -1.88
C SER A 59 9.49 5.39 -2.52
N LEU A 60 8.92 6.31 -3.28
CA LEU A 60 7.69 6.03 -4.04
C LEU A 60 7.88 4.95 -5.12
N GLU A 61 9.14 4.61 -5.42
CA GLU A 61 9.48 3.57 -6.39
C GLU A 61 9.96 2.28 -5.70
N GLY A 62 9.76 2.18 -4.40
CA GLY A 62 10.19 1.03 -3.61
C GLY A 62 9.31 -0.19 -3.80
N GLU A 63 9.67 -1.26 -3.09
CA GLU A 63 9.02 -2.57 -3.27
C GLU A 63 7.52 -2.55 -2.94
N THR A 64 7.13 -1.81 -1.91
CA THR A 64 5.72 -1.79 -1.49
C THR A 64 4.82 -1.21 -2.56
N LEU A 65 5.13 0.01 -3.03
CA LEU A 65 4.29 0.67 -4.03
C LEU A 65 4.40 0.01 -5.40
N THR A 66 5.55 -0.59 -5.73
CA THR A 66 5.69 -1.38 -6.94
C THR A 66 4.75 -2.60 -6.90
N LEU A 67 4.66 -3.28 -5.76
CA LEU A 67 3.72 -4.39 -5.59
C LEU A 67 2.27 -3.91 -5.70
N MET A 68 1.95 -2.79 -5.07
CA MET A 68 0.58 -2.24 -5.09
C MET A 68 0.14 -1.89 -6.52
N GLY A 69 1.01 -1.23 -7.28
CA GLY A 69 0.70 -0.89 -8.67
C GLY A 69 0.50 -2.14 -9.54
N ARG A 70 1.34 -3.16 -9.33
CA ARG A 70 1.21 -4.43 -10.05
C ARG A 70 -0.10 -5.13 -9.72
N LEU A 71 -0.51 -5.16 -8.45
CA LEU A 71 -1.77 -5.77 -8.04
C LEU A 71 -2.97 -5.01 -8.59
N ALA A 72 -2.93 -3.68 -8.55
CA ALA A 72 -4.00 -2.86 -9.12
C ALA A 72 -4.22 -3.18 -10.59
N ARG A 73 -3.13 -3.29 -11.34
CA ARG A 73 -3.17 -3.63 -12.77
C ARG A 73 -3.66 -5.06 -13.02
N GLU A 74 -3.07 -6.01 -12.29
CA GLU A 74 -3.41 -7.43 -12.46
C GLU A 74 -4.89 -7.69 -12.15
N LEU A 75 -5.40 -7.08 -11.09
CA LEU A 75 -6.76 -7.30 -10.62
C LEU A 75 -7.77 -6.30 -11.19
N GLU A 76 -7.29 -5.32 -11.94
CA GLU A 76 -8.11 -4.26 -12.55
C GLU A 76 -8.96 -3.53 -11.52
N ILE A 77 -8.33 -3.12 -10.42
CA ILE A 77 -8.98 -2.42 -9.32
C ILE A 77 -8.33 -1.06 -9.07
N ASN A 78 -9.07 -0.18 -8.42
CA ASN A 78 -8.50 1.01 -7.78
C ASN A 78 -7.98 0.58 -6.42
N LEU A 79 -6.72 0.91 -6.12
CA LEU A 79 -6.08 0.46 -4.90
C LEU A 79 -5.45 1.64 -4.16
N LEU A 80 -5.93 1.88 -2.96
CA LEU A 80 -5.36 2.90 -2.09
C LEU A 80 -4.36 2.26 -1.14
N ALA A 81 -3.08 2.53 -1.35
CA ALA A 81 -2.01 2.18 -0.42
C ALA A 81 -1.94 3.29 0.63
N GLY A 82 -2.65 3.12 1.69
CA GLY A 82 -2.82 4.23 2.55
C GLY A 82 -2.57 3.95 4.01
N SER A 83 -1.30 3.86 4.44
CA SER A 83 -0.14 4.56 3.87
C SER A 83 1.16 3.78 4.06
N ILE A 84 2.27 4.40 3.65
CA ILE A 84 3.63 3.92 3.95
C ILE A 84 4.46 5.07 4.52
N THR A 85 5.56 4.72 5.16
CA THR A 85 6.59 5.70 5.53
C THR A 85 7.49 5.92 4.33
N GLU A 86 7.44 7.12 3.77
CA GLU A 86 8.20 7.47 2.58
C GLU A 86 9.51 8.15 2.94
N HIS A 87 10.59 7.74 2.26
CA HIS A 87 11.88 8.41 2.29
C HIS A 87 12.09 9.08 0.92
N ALA A 88 11.95 10.39 0.89
CA ALA A 88 12.16 11.13 -0.34
C ALA A 88 13.66 11.37 -0.56
N PRO A 89 14.17 11.17 -1.80
CA PRO A 89 15.60 11.37 -2.09
C PRO A 89 16.06 12.78 -1.71
N GLY A 90 17.21 12.88 -1.03
CA GLY A 90 17.78 14.14 -0.63
C GLY A 90 17.10 14.82 0.56
N GLN A 91 16.10 14.17 1.15
CA GLN A 91 15.36 14.71 2.29
C GLN A 91 15.73 13.94 3.56
N ALA A 92 16.00 14.67 4.64
CA ALA A 92 16.19 14.04 5.95
C ALA A 92 14.85 13.64 6.58
N LYS A 93 13.79 14.35 6.21
CA LYS A 93 12.44 14.14 6.75
C LYS A 93 11.73 12.99 6.02
N ARG A 94 11.04 12.17 6.78
CA ARG A 94 10.18 11.13 6.24
C ARG A 94 8.74 11.60 6.24
N TYR A 95 7.94 11.03 5.34
CA TYR A 95 6.54 11.39 5.19
C TYR A 95 5.66 10.17 5.37
N ASN A 96 4.48 10.39 5.89
CA ASN A 96 3.41 9.40 5.90
C ASN A 96 2.61 9.61 4.62
N THR A 97 2.79 8.73 3.64
CA THR A 97 2.30 8.96 2.28
C THR A 97 1.30 7.90 1.86
N SER A 98 0.15 8.36 1.37
CA SER A 98 -0.87 7.52 0.74
C SER A 98 -0.79 7.68 -0.77
N VAL A 99 -0.90 6.58 -1.51
CA VAL A 99 -0.89 6.59 -2.97
C VAL A 99 -2.10 5.82 -3.49
N LEU A 100 -2.82 6.45 -4.41
CA LEU A 100 -3.96 5.81 -5.07
C LEU A 100 -3.53 5.34 -6.46
N PHE A 101 -3.70 4.05 -6.71
CA PHE A 101 -3.44 3.44 -8.01
C PHE A 101 -4.74 3.18 -8.75
N GLY A 102 -4.74 3.40 -10.06
CA GLY A 102 -5.84 3.05 -10.93
C GLY A 102 -5.74 1.63 -11.45
N PRO A 103 -6.80 1.16 -12.16
CA PRO A 103 -6.83 -0.21 -12.69
C PRO A 103 -5.76 -0.53 -13.73
N ASP A 104 -5.09 0.47 -14.28
CA ASP A 104 -3.96 0.28 -15.19
C ASP A 104 -2.62 0.18 -14.45
N GLY A 105 -2.64 0.26 -13.12
CA GLY A 105 -1.46 0.19 -12.29
C GLY A 105 -0.70 1.50 -12.13
N ARG A 106 -1.20 2.59 -12.69
CA ARG A 106 -0.57 3.90 -12.58
C ARG A 106 -1.01 4.62 -11.32
N SER A 107 -0.09 5.37 -10.74
CA SER A 107 -0.40 6.25 -9.62
C SER A 107 -1.27 7.41 -10.13
N LEU A 108 -2.44 7.56 -9.53
CA LEU A 108 -3.38 8.64 -9.85
C LEU A 108 -3.18 9.84 -8.94
N ALA A 109 -2.79 9.62 -7.69
CA ALA A 109 -2.62 10.67 -6.71
C ALA A 109 -1.73 10.18 -5.57
N ALA A 110 -1.01 11.11 -4.96
CA ALA A 110 -0.22 10.86 -3.76
C ALA A 110 -0.49 11.98 -2.77
N TYR A 111 -0.59 11.63 -1.49
CA TYR A 111 -0.88 12.58 -0.43
C TYR A 111 0.00 12.29 0.78
N HIS A 112 0.61 13.36 1.32
CA HIS A 112 1.42 13.27 2.54
C HIS A 112 0.63 13.47 3.80
#